data_07091f215a6212fb2494f520140fc472
#
_entry.id   07091f215a6212fb2494f520140fc472
#
_cell.length_a   1.000
_cell.length_b   1.000
_cell.length_c   1.000
_cell.angle_alpha   90.00
_cell.angle_beta   90.00
_cell.angle_gamma   90.00
#
_symmetry.space_group_name_H-M   'P 1'
#
loop_
_entity.id
_entity.type
_entity.pdbx_description
1 polymer ?
#
loop_
_entity_poly.entity_id
_entity_poly.type
_entity_poly.pdbx_seq_one_letter_code
_entity_poly.pdbx_strand_id
1 'polypeptide(L)'
;LYSSAASDVYKRQGAFGLVKNGHAIQVIVGLSVPNVRSYFDALLKGDLADVAVEAKAAADPSEPVKTDLSMKLKAFASGKLIDMTEVPDDVFSQKMMGDGVAIEPTTEMVVAPADGEVTMIMEGSYHAIGLRLTNGAEILIHIRLDTVKMGGKGFRCLTKTGAKVKAGDELIGFNREAIKAAGYKDTIILAVTNSGDYPQMKKAADGDVKVNETPIISF
;
A
#
# COMPACT_ATOMS: atom_id res chain seq x y z
N LEU A 1 -5.26 -3.11 30.51
CA LEU A 1 -6.56 -2.58 30.11
C LEU A 1 -6.34 -1.35 29.22
N TYR A 2 -6.00 -1.58 27.94
CA TYR A 2 -6.12 -0.53 26.94
C TYR A 2 -7.58 -0.52 26.50
N SER A 3 -8.28 0.54 26.86
CA SER A 3 -9.70 0.68 26.59
C SER A 3 -9.96 0.84 25.09
N SER A 4 -11.14 0.39 24.65
CA SER A 4 -11.70 0.67 23.33
C SER A 4 -11.57 2.15 22.92
N ALA A 5 -11.55 3.07 23.89
CA ALA A 5 -11.38 4.49 23.70
C ALA A 5 -10.02 4.89 23.04
N ALA A 6 -8.91 4.21 23.37
CA ALA A 6 -7.61 4.51 22.74
C ALA A 6 -7.60 4.08 21.28
N SER A 7 -8.18 2.91 20.96
CA SER A 7 -8.34 2.44 19.58
C SER A 7 -9.19 3.39 18.74
N ASP A 8 -10.25 3.96 19.32
CA ASP A 8 -11.13 4.89 18.62
C ASP A 8 -10.49 6.25 18.35
N VAL A 9 -9.60 6.72 19.24
CA VAL A 9 -8.84 7.96 19.04
C VAL A 9 -7.91 7.84 17.83
N TYR A 10 -7.16 6.72 17.72
CA TYR A 10 -6.25 6.50 16.60
C TYR A 10 -6.99 6.31 15.27
N LYS A 11 -8.15 5.64 15.28
CA LYS A 11 -8.99 5.48 14.08
C LYS A 11 -9.54 6.82 13.58
N ARG A 12 -9.94 7.72 14.48
CA ARG A 12 -10.39 9.08 14.11
C ARG A 12 -9.28 9.93 13.50
N GLN A 13 -8.02 9.56 13.70
CA GLN A 13 -6.83 10.24 13.16
C GLN A 13 -6.27 9.54 11.91
N GLY A 14 -7.02 8.63 11.29
CA GLY A 14 -6.66 7.96 10.05
C GLY A 14 -5.77 6.72 10.22
N ALA A 15 -5.67 6.17 11.43
CA ALA A 15 -5.03 4.87 11.63
C ALA A 15 -6.00 3.73 11.30
N PHE A 16 -5.53 2.76 10.51
CA PHE A 16 -6.31 1.57 10.14
C PHE A 16 -6.32 0.51 11.25
N GLY A 17 -5.27 0.46 12.06
CA GLY A 17 -5.19 -0.53 13.14
C GLY A 17 -3.99 -0.36 14.06
N LEU A 18 -3.98 -1.19 15.10
CA LEU A 18 -2.90 -1.30 16.07
C LEU A 18 -2.53 -2.78 16.21
N VAL A 19 -1.26 -3.10 16.00
CA VAL A 19 -0.72 -4.43 16.29
C VAL A 19 0.20 -4.36 17.48
N LYS A 20 -0.03 -5.22 18.47
CA LYS A 20 0.82 -5.34 19.64
C LYS A 20 1.73 -6.55 19.48
N ASN A 21 3.03 -6.31 19.49
CA ASN A 21 4.04 -7.36 19.46
C ASN A 21 4.95 -7.22 20.70
N GLY A 22 4.66 -8.00 21.75
CA GLY A 22 5.34 -7.90 23.03
C GLY A 22 5.19 -6.52 23.67
N HIS A 23 6.28 -5.80 23.83
CA HIS A 23 6.33 -4.43 24.37
C HIS A 23 6.25 -3.35 23.27
N ALA A 24 6.26 -3.73 22.00
CA ALA A 24 6.11 -2.80 20.86
C ALA A 24 4.65 -2.66 20.45
N ILE A 25 4.26 -1.44 20.08
CA ILE A 25 2.96 -1.14 19.47
C ILE A 25 3.25 -0.61 18.06
N GLN A 26 2.68 -1.29 17.07
CA GLN A 26 2.71 -0.85 15.69
C GLN A 26 1.38 -0.17 15.36
N VAL A 27 1.43 1.09 14.99
CA VAL A 27 0.27 1.84 14.49
C VAL A 27 0.25 1.72 12.98
N ILE A 28 -0.84 1.18 12.44
CA ILE A 28 -1.01 1.00 11.01
C ILE A 28 -1.74 2.23 10.49
N VAL A 29 -1.04 3.03 9.71
CA VAL A 29 -1.58 4.20 9.03
C VAL A 29 -1.40 4.00 7.53
N GLY A 30 -2.44 4.32 6.75
CA GLY A 30 -2.41 4.20 5.30
C GLY A 30 -1.42 5.16 4.63
N LEU A 31 -1.81 5.74 3.52
CA LEU A 31 -0.97 6.65 2.73
C LEU A 31 -0.60 7.96 3.47
N SER A 32 -1.15 8.20 4.65
CA SER A 32 -0.90 9.39 5.51
C SER A 32 0.30 9.24 6.47
N VAL A 33 1.13 8.21 6.33
CA VAL A 33 2.31 7.93 7.19
C VAL A 33 3.21 9.15 7.42
N PRO A 34 3.57 9.97 6.42
CA PRO A 34 4.43 11.14 6.63
C PRO A 34 3.86 12.13 7.65
N ASN A 35 2.56 12.37 7.59
CA ASN A 35 1.88 13.32 8.50
C ASN A 35 1.83 12.78 9.93
N VAL A 36 1.56 11.48 10.10
CA VAL A 36 1.52 10.83 11.42
C VAL A 36 2.89 10.83 12.07
N ARG A 37 3.97 10.59 11.32
CA ARG A 37 5.32 10.62 11.84
C ARG A 37 5.70 12.01 12.34
N SER A 38 5.45 13.05 11.56
CA SER A 38 5.73 14.44 11.96
C SER A 38 4.99 14.83 13.24
N TYR A 39 3.74 14.36 13.39
CA TYR A 39 2.94 14.57 14.60
C TYR A 39 3.52 13.83 15.82
N PHE A 40 3.97 12.57 15.63
CA PHE A 40 4.61 11.81 16.70
C PHE A 40 5.95 12.43 17.14
N ASP A 41 6.75 12.86 16.19
CA ASP A 41 8.05 13.52 16.48
C ASP A 41 7.85 14.85 17.25
N ALA A 42 6.79 15.61 16.94
CA ALA A 42 6.40 16.81 17.67
C ALA A 42 5.90 16.49 19.09
N LEU A 43 5.08 15.45 19.25
CA LEU A 43 4.62 14.94 20.55
C LEU A 43 5.79 14.53 21.47
N LEU A 44 6.77 13.83 20.92
CA LEU A 44 7.95 13.38 21.68
C LEU A 44 8.86 14.54 22.08
N LYS A 45 8.85 15.65 21.33
CA LYS A 45 9.63 16.87 21.62
C LYS A 45 8.95 17.82 22.59
N GLY A 46 7.68 17.56 22.94
CA GLY A 46 6.89 18.44 23.83
C GLY A 46 6.35 19.70 23.17
N ASP A 47 6.48 19.83 21.86
CA ASP A 47 6.07 21.00 21.06
C ASP A 47 4.58 20.93 20.66
N LEU A 48 3.69 20.72 21.62
CA LEU A 48 2.25 20.59 21.36
C LEU A 48 1.54 21.93 21.07
N ALA A 49 2.23 23.06 21.28
CA ALA A 49 1.57 24.37 21.22
C ALA A 49 1.32 24.90 19.79
N ASP A 50 2.03 24.39 18.77
CA ASP A 50 1.99 24.96 17.41
C ASP A 50 1.78 23.96 16.28
N VAL A 51 1.44 22.72 16.57
CA VAL A 51 0.99 21.81 15.52
C VAL A 51 -0.51 21.99 15.31
N ALA A 52 -0.90 23.15 14.82
CA ALA A 52 -2.06 23.24 13.95
C ALA A 52 -1.75 22.27 12.80
N VAL A 53 -2.33 21.07 12.86
CA VAL A 53 -2.36 20.17 11.72
C VAL A 53 -3.10 20.95 10.64
N GLU A 54 -2.34 21.70 9.84
CA GLU A 54 -2.74 21.85 8.47
C GLU A 54 -2.72 20.42 7.93
N ALA A 55 -3.84 19.73 8.13
CA ALA A 55 -4.26 18.70 7.22
C ALA A 55 -4.36 19.40 5.86
N LYS A 56 -3.21 19.64 5.25
CA LYS A 56 -3.14 19.91 3.84
C LYS A 56 -3.57 18.60 3.22
N ALA A 57 -4.91 18.51 3.11
CA ALA A 57 -5.56 17.48 2.36
C ALA A 57 -4.78 17.35 1.05
N ALA A 58 -4.12 16.24 0.87
CA ALA A 58 -3.66 15.85 -0.42
C ALA A 58 -4.93 15.77 -1.27
N ALA A 59 -5.06 16.71 -2.20
CA ALA A 59 -6.19 16.95 -3.10
C ALA A 59 -7.49 17.39 -2.39
N ASP A 60 -7.99 18.53 -2.82
CA ASP A 60 -9.32 19.08 -2.58
C ASP A 60 -10.39 17.99 -2.83
N PRO A 61 -11.25 17.66 -1.84
CA PRO A 61 -12.33 16.71 -2.04
C PRO A 61 -13.46 17.25 -2.93
N SER A 62 -13.27 18.35 -3.64
CA SER A 62 -14.34 19.07 -4.36
C SER A 62 -14.62 18.59 -5.77
N GLU A 63 -13.84 17.68 -6.36
CA GLU A 63 -14.30 17.00 -7.56
C GLU A 63 -14.93 15.65 -7.18
N PRO A 64 -16.20 15.39 -7.51
CA PRO A 64 -16.77 14.07 -7.34
C PRO A 64 -15.95 13.11 -8.20
N VAL A 65 -15.16 12.27 -7.56
CA VAL A 65 -14.44 11.19 -8.22
C VAL A 65 -15.49 10.39 -8.97
N LYS A 66 -15.47 10.45 -10.30
CA LYS A 66 -16.33 9.60 -11.12
C LYS A 66 -15.93 8.17 -10.83
N THR A 67 -16.72 7.50 -10.02
CA THR A 67 -16.51 6.10 -9.67
C THR A 67 -16.77 5.26 -10.92
N ASP A 68 -15.76 5.11 -11.76
CA ASP A 68 -15.84 4.19 -12.89
C ASP A 68 -15.75 2.75 -12.35
N LEU A 69 -16.92 2.18 -12.08
CA LEU A 69 -17.07 0.80 -11.61
C LEU A 69 -16.77 -0.25 -12.70
N SER A 70 -16.50 0.17 -13.94
CA SER A 70 -16.07 -0.74 -15.01
C SER A 70 -14.55 -0.98 -15.02
N MET A 71 -13.79 -0.24 -14.20
CA MET A 71 -12.34 -0.35 -14.14
C MET A 71 -11.91 -1.75 -13.68
N LYS A 72 -10.87 -2.25 -14.33
CA LYS A 72 -10.20 -3.50 -13.95
C LYS A 72 -8.73 -3.23 -13.71
N LEU A 73 -8.24 -3.68 -12.57
CA LEU A 73 -6.79 -3.69 -12.31
C LEU A 73 -6.18 -4.89 -13.00
N LYS A 74 -5.13 -4.65 -13.75
CA LYS A 74 -4.33 -5.70 -14.38
C LYS A 74 -3.20 -6.14 -13.43
N ALA A 75 -2.66 -7.34 -13.66
CA ALA A 75 -1.54 -7.85 -12.89
C ALA A 75 -0.36 -6.87 -12.94
N PHE A 76 0.14 -6.51 -11.77
CA PHE A 76 1.22 -5.55 -11.57
C PHE A 76 2.62 -6.21 -11.62
N ALA A 77 2.66 -7.53 -11.72
CA ALA A 77 3.83 -8.37 -11.99
C ALA A 77 3.35 -9.68 -12.63
N SER A 78 4.23 -10.40 -13.32
CA SER A 78 3.93 -11.78 -13.72
C SER A 78 4.27 -12.74 -12.58
N GLY A 79 3.48 -13.81 -12.43
CA GLY A 79 3.69 -14.81 -11.39
C GLY A 79 2.41 -15.53 -11.02
N LYS A 80 2.36 -16.10 -9.82
CA LYS A 80 1.19 -16.77 -9.28
C LYS A 80 0.39 -15.81 -8.42
N LEU A 81 -0.85 -15.55 -8.80
CA LEU A 81 -1.82 -14.81 -7.98
C LEU A 81 -2.28 -15.71 -6.84
N ILE A 82 -2.34 -15.16 -5.65
CA ILE A 82 -2.86 -15.79 -4.44
C ILE A 82 -3.78 -14.82 -3.70
N ASP A 83 -4.70 -15.34 -2.89
CA ASP A 83 -5.51 -14.48 -2.02
C ASP A 83 -4.62 -13.82 -0.96
N MET A 84 -4.89 -12.56 -0.65
CA MET A 84 -4.12 -11.79 0.33
C MET A 84 -4.16 -12.43 1.72
N THR A 85 -5.20 -13.19 2.05
CA THR A 85 -5.33 -13.91 3.33
C THR A 85 -4.31 -15.04 3.50
N GLU A 86 -3.69 -15.50 2.41
CA GLU A 86 -2.64 -16.53 2.44
C GLU A 86 -1.24 -15.98 2.72
N VAL A 87 -1.09 -14.66 2.70
CA VAL A 87 0.19 -14.02 2.98
C VAL A 87 0.53 -14.17 4.47
N PRO A 88 1.75 -14.62 4.84
CA PRO A 88 2.15 -14.80 6.22
C PRO A 88 2.49 -13.47 6.90
N ASP A 89 1.51 -12.58 6.97
CA ASP A 89 1.57 -11.28 7.63
C ASP A 89 0.18 -10.87 8.12
N ASP A 90 0.06 -10.64 9.41
CA ASP A 90 -1.22 -10.34 10.06
C ASP A 90 -1.86 -9.05 9.57
N VAL A 91 -1.08 -8.06 9.15
CA VAL A 91 -1.58 -6.76 8.68
C VAL A 91 -2.35 -6.92 7.38
N PHE A 92 -1.79 -7.71 6.47
CA PHE A 92 -2.40 -7.95 5.16
C PHE A 92 -3.42 -9.10 5.19
N SER A 93 -3.08 -10.24 5.81
CA SER A 93 -3.98 -11.39 5.86
C SER A 93 -5.28 -11.11 6.60
N GLN A 94 -5.25 -10.23 7.61
CA GLN A 94 -6.45 -9.76 8.31
C GLN A 94 -7.10 -8.53 7.65
N LYS A 95 -6.64 -8.13 6.46
CA LYS A 95 -7.17 -7.00 5.68
C LYS A 95 -7.18 -5.66 6.43
N MET A 96 -6.24 -5.46 7.36
CA MET A 96 -6.16 -4.21 8.12
C MET A 96 -5.82 -2.99 7.25
N MET A 97 -5.19 -3.23 6.09
CA MET A 97 -4.86 -2.20 5.08
C MET A 97 -5.85 -2.17 3.91
N GLY A 98 -7.05 -2.75 4.08
CA GLY A 98 -8.01 -2.95 3.01
C GLY A 98 -7.94 -4.35 2.39
N ASP A 99 -8.82 -4.65 1.43
CA ASP A 99 -8.84 -5.94 0.73
C ASP A 99 -8.02 -5.87 -0.56
N GLY A 100 -7.54 -7.01 -1.03
CA GLY A 100 -6.70 -7.07 -2.22
C GLY A 100 -6.21 -8.47 -2.57
N VAL A 101 -5.09 -8.52 -3.27
CA VAL A 101 -4.47 -9.75 -3.76
C VAL A 101 -2.97 -9.72 -3.53
N ALA A 102 -2.31 -10.86 -3.65
CA ALA A 102 -0.86 -10.94 -3.68
C ALA A 102 -0.38 -11.72 -4.90
N ILE A 103 0.87 -11.47 -5.31
CA ILE A 103 1.53 -12.21 -6.39
C ILE A 103 2.85 -12.77 -5.87
N GLU A 104 3.08 -14.06 -6.08
CA GLU A 104 4.41 -14.66 -6.00
C GLU A 104 5.09 -14.43 -7.36
N PRO A 105 6.01 -13.46 -7.49
CA PRO A 105 6.45 -12.99 -8.79
C PRO A 105 7.42 -13.94 -9.47
N THR A 106 7.36 -13.95 -10.81
CA THR A 106 8.39 -14.53 -11.69
C THR A 106 9.23 -13.45 -12.37
N THR A 107 8.82 -12.19 -12.27
CA THR A 107 9.50 -11.00 -12.81
C THR A 107 10.09 -10.14 -11.69
N GLU A 108 10.96 -9.19 -12.03
CA GLU A 108 11.66 -8.28 -11.12
C GLU A 108 11.21 -6.82 -11.28
N MET A 109 9.99 -6.63 -11.77
CA MET A 109 9.42 -5.33 -12.03
C MET A 109 7.98 -5.27 -11.55
N VAL A 110 7.64 -4.19 -10.86
CA VAL A 110 6.26 -3.79 -10.55
C VAL A 110 5.85 -2.69 -11.51
N VAL A 111 4.68 -2.86 -12.13
CA VAL A 111 4.08 -1.86 -13.02
C VAL A 111 2.75 -1.34 -12.45
N ALA A 112 2.31 -0.19 -12.96
CA ALA A 112 1.00 0.37 -12.61
C ALA A 112 -0.13 -0.56 -13.11
N PRO A 113 -1.05 -1.01 -12.25
CA PRO A 113 -2.14 -1.92 -12.63
C PRO A 113 -3.27 -1.23 -13.39
N ALA A 114 -3.34 0.09 -13.32
CA ALA A 114 -4.31 0.96 -14.01
C ALA A 114 -3.78 2.39 -14.07
N ASP A 115 -4.50 3.26 -14.79
CA ASP A 115 -4.18 4.68 -14.88
C ASP A 115 -4.43 5.37 -13.52
N GLY A 116 -3.51 6.27 -13.12
CA GLY A 116 -3.61 6.95 -11.84
C GLY A 116 -2.49 7.95 -11.58
N GLU A 117 -2.31 8.28 -10.32
CA GLU A 117 -1.27 9.16 -9.82
C GLU A 117 -0.56 8.51 -8.64
N VAL A 118 0.77 8.62 -8.60
CA VAL A 118 1.58 8.15 -7.48
C VAL A 118 1.40 9.11 -6.31
N THR A 119 0.80 8.63 -5.23
CA THR A 119 0.51 9.43 -4.03
C THR A 119 1.60 9.33 -2.97
N MET A 120 2.31 8.19 -2.93
CA MET A 120 3.34 7.93 -1.94
C MET A 120 4.39 6.96 -2.47
N ILE A 121 5.64 7.20 -2.11
CA ILE A 121 6.76 6.25 -2.25
C ILE A 121 7.46 6.17 -0.90
N MET A 122 7.74 4.95 -0.43
CA MET A 122 8.53 4.76 0.78
C MET A 122 9.99 5.03 0.47
N GLU A 123 10.39 6.31 0.65
CA GLU A 123 11.74 6.76 0.34
C GLU A 123 12.81 6.01 1.15
N GLY A 124 13.98 5.82 0.55
CA GLY A 124 15.12 5.14 1.14
C GLY A 124 15.05 3.62 1.08
N SER A 125 13.87 3.01 1.20
CA SER A 125 13.69 1.55 1.10
C SER A 125 13.03 1.10 -0.20
N TYR A 126 12.21 1.95 -0.81
CA TYR A 126 11.48 1.73 -2.09
C TYR A 126 10.66 0.45 -2.16
N HIS A 127 10.32 -0.14 -1.00
CA HIS A 127 9.58 -1.39 -0.93
C HIS A 127 8.06 -1.21 -1.01
N ALA A 128 7.57 0.02 -0.95
CA ALA A 128 6.15 0.33 -1.02
C ALA A 128 5.87 1.59 -1.84
N ILE A 129 4.78 1.53 -2.60
CA ILE A 129 4.28 2.64 -3.42
C ILE A 129 2.76 2.69 -3.33
N GLY A 130 2.22 3.89 -3.15
CA GLY A 130 0.79 4.18 -3.16
C GLY A 130 0.37 4.88 -4.43
N LEU A 131 -0.77 4.51 -4.99
CA LEU A 131 -1.38 5.17 -6.12
C LEU A 131 -2.85 5.51 -5.82
N ARG A 132 -3.30 6.64 -6.34
CA ARG A 132 -4.72 6.95 -6.48
C ARG A 132 -5.10 6.74 -7.95
N LEU A 133 -6.03 5.84 -8.20
CA LEU A 133 -6.49 5.50 -9.53
C LEU A 133 -7.53 6.50 -10.02
N THR A 134 -7.77 6.53 -11.34
CA THR A 134 -8.72 7.47 -11.96
C THR A 134 -10.17 7.24 -11.55
N ASN A 135 -10.51 6.06 -11.02
CA ASN A 135 -11.83 5.78 -10.43
C ASN A 135 -11.94 6.13 -8.94
N GLY A 136 -10.87 6.69 -8.33
CA GLY A 136 -10.81 7.05 -6.92
C GLY A 136 -10.34 5.93 -5.99
N ALA A 137 -10.11 4.73 -6.48
CA ALA A 137 -9.53 3.69 -5.65
C ALA A 137 -8.10 4.06 -5.25
N GLU A 138 -7.81 3.87 -3.98
CA GLU A 138 -6.46 4.05 -3.43
C GLU A 138 -5.83 2.68 -3.23
N ILE A 139 -4.69 2.47 -3.86
CA ILE A 139 -3.98 1.21 -3.76
C ILE A 139 -2.59 1.39 -3.14
N LEU A 140 -2.20 0.42 -2.36
CA LEU A 140 -0.86 0.25 -1.84
C LEU A 140 -0.27 -1.02 -2.47
N ILE A 141 0.84 -0.89 -3.19
CA ILE A 141 1.65 -2.03 -3.63
C ILE A 141 2.84 -2.13 -2.69
N HIS A 142 2.96 -3.26 -2.01
CA HIS A 142 3.98 -3.53 -1.02
C HIS A 142 4.84 -4.71 -1.45
N ILE A 143 6.09 -4.44 -1.79
CA ILE A 143 7.07 -5.45 -2.16
C ILE A 143 7.70 -5.96 -0.88
N ARG A 144 7.05 -6.95 -0.29
CA ARG A 144 7.43 -7.70 0.88
C ARG A 144 7.67 -6.92 2.20
N LEU A 145 7.20 -7.61 3.23
CA LEU A 145 7.42 -7.36 4.65
C LEU A 145 8.92 -7.51 5.00
N ASP A 146 9.40 -6.75 5.97
CA ASP A 146 10.79 -6.77 6.47
C ASP A 146 11.90 -6.29 5.51
N THR A 147 11.65 -6.03 4.23
CA THR A 147 12.67 -5.45 3.33
C THR A 147 13.10 -4.04 3.70
N VAL A 148 12.40 -3.39 4.64
CA VAL A 148 12.86 -2.16 5.32
C VAL A 148 14.28 -2.33 5.85
N LYS A 149 14.64 -3.52 6.36
CA LYS A 149 15.97 -3.85 6.89
C LYS A 149 17.06 -3.91 5.81
N MET A 150 16.68 -4.01 4.53
CA MET A 150 17.64 -3.99 3.41
C MET A 150 18.11 -2.57 3.07
N GLY A 151 17.47 -1.51 3.62
CA GLY A 151 17.85 -0.12 3.38
C GLY A 151 17.87 0.27 1.92
N GLY A 152 16.91 -0.25 1.11
CA GLY A 152 16.81 0.02 -0.33
C GLY A 152 17.74 -0.80 -1.22
N LYS A 153 18.62 -1.63 -0.66
CA LYS A 153 19.48 -2.50 -1.46
C LYS A 153 18.64 -3.51 -2.25
N GLY A 154 18.86 -3.56 -3.57
CA GLY A 154 18.11 -4.43 -4.47
C GLY A 154 16.79 -3.82 -4.96
N PHE A 155 16.50 -2.54 -4.66
CA PHE A 155 15.35 -1.81 -5.18
C PHE A 155 15.78 -0.65 -6.05
N ARG A 156 14.98 -0.36 -7.08
CA ARG A 156 15.16 0.79 -7.99
C ARG A 156 13.79 1.44 -8.23
N CYS A 157 13.60 2.64 -7.72
CA CYS A 157 12.42 3.43 -8.00
C CYS A 157 12.55 4.10 -9.38
N LEU A 158 11.51 3.95 -10.22
CA LEU A 158 11.47 4.44 -11.61
C LEU A 158 10.48 5.58 -11.80
N THR A 159 9.81 5.98 -10.73
CA THR A 159 8.79 7.03 -10.71
C THR A 159 9.02 7.99 -9.54
N LYS A 160 8.14 8.95 -9.35
CA LYS A 160 8.17 9.91 -8.24
C LYS A 160 6.76 10.22 -7.74
N THR A 161 6.64 10.65 -6.50
CA THR A 161 5.38 11.15 -5.95
C THR A 161 4.83 12.31 -6.79
N GLY A 162 3.52 12.31 -7.07
CA GLY A 162 2.83 13.24 -7.94
C GLY A 162 2.91 12.90 -9.44
N ALA A 163 3.63 11.83 -9.84
CA ALA A 163 3.67 11.41 -11.21
C ALA A 163 2.34 10.77 -11.63
N LYS A 164 1.82 11.18 -12.79
CA LYS A 164 0.72 10.48 -13.46
C LYS A 164 1.26 9.28 -14.20
N VAL A 165 0.61 8.14 -14.05
CA VAL A 165 1.02 6.86 -14.63
C VAL A 165 -0.14 6.23 -15.39
N LYS A 166 0.20 5.44 -16.39
CA LYS A 166 -0.73 4.60 -17.15
C LYS A 166 -0.54 3.14 -16.80
N ALA A 167 -1.58 2.34 -17.03
CA ALA A 167 -1.49 0.89 -16.89
C ALA A 167 -0.28 0.34 -17.66
N GLY A 168 0.61 -0.36 -16.97
CA GLY A 168 1.84 -0.92 -17.52
C GLY A 168 3.09 -0.07 -17.34
N ASP A 169 2.99 1.18 -16.88
CA ASP A 169 4.19 2.00 -16.59
C ASP A 169 5.00 1.37 -15.46
N GLU A 170 6.32 1.33 -15.63
CA GLU A 170 7.26 0.77 -14.66
C GLU A 170 7.34 1.65 -13.40
N LEU A 171 7.17 1.06 -12.24
CA LEU A 171 7.17 1.76 -10.95
C LEU A 171 8.40 1.47 -10.12
N ILE A 172 8.63 0.18 -9.81
CA ILE A 172 9.73 -0.27 -8.95
C ILE A 172 10.33 -1.54 -9.53
N GLY A 173 11.63 -1.49 -9.83
CA GLY A 173 12.44 -2.68 -10.06
C GLY A 173 12.99 -3.24 -8.75
N PHE A 174 13.09 -4.55 -8.65
CA PHE A 174 13.63 -5.23 -7.46
C PHE A 174 14.41 -6.47 -7.86
N ASN A 175 15.40 -6.83 -7.06
CA ASN A 175 16.25 -8.01 -7.28
C ASN A 175 15.78 -9.16 -6.39
N ARG A 176 15.16 -10.17 -7.00
CA ARG A 176 14.60 -11.33 -6.31
C ARG A 176 15.66 -12.20 -5.63
N GLU A 177 16.83 -12.35 -6.27
CA GLU A 177 17.93 -13.13 -5.70
C GLU A 177 18.48 -12.45 -4.45
N ALA A 178 18.68 -11.12 -4.48
CA ALA A 178 19.13 -10.36 -3.32
C ALA A 178 18.12 -10.45 -2.16
N ILE A 179 16.83 -10.41 -2.47
CA ILE A 179 15.74 -10.55 -1.49
C ILE A 179 15.77 -11.95 -0.87
N LYS A 180 15.90 -13.00 -1.67
CA LYS A 180 15.97 -14.39 -1.19
C LYS A 180 17.25 -14.67 -0.40
N ALA A 181 18.39 -14.14 -0.85
CA ALA A 181 19.67 -14.25 -0.13
C ALA A 181 19.63 -13.58 1.26
N ALA A 182 18.82 -12.55 1.42
CA ALA A 182 18.54 -11.91 2.71
C ALA A 182 17.56 -12.70 3.60
N GLY A 183 17.12 -13.89 3.16
CA GLY A 183 16.21 -14.77 3.91
C GLY A 183 14.73 -14.40 3.77
N TYR A 184 14.41 -13.61 2.78
CA TYR A 184 13.05 -13.10 2.60
C TYR A 184 12.33 -13.80 1.43
N LYS A 185 10.97 -13.92 1.47
CA LYS A 185 10.13 -14.32 0.31
C LYS A 185 9.95 -13.08 -0.57
N ASP A 186 9.74 -13.18 -1.83
CA ASP A 186 9.58 -12.10 -2.79
C ASP A 186 8.09 -11.80 -3.17
N THR A 187 7.13 -12.24 -2.34
CA THR A 187 5.69 -11.99 -2.54
C THR A 187 5.39 -10.50 -2.57
N ILE A 188 4.63 -10.02 -3.52
CA ILE A 188 4.19 -8.63 -3.65
C ILE A 188 2.70 -8.56 -3.36
N ILE A 189 2.30 -7.61 -2.53
CA ILE A 189 0.91 -7.44 -2.10
C ILE A 189 0.36 -6.17 -2.73
N LEU A 190 -0.87 -6.22 -3.23
CA LEU A 190 -1.67 -5.06 -3.62
C LEU A 190 -2.90 -5.01 -2.74
N ALA A 191 -3.02 -3.97 -1.92
CA ALA A 191 -4.20 -3.69 -1.11
C ALA A 191 -4.94 -2.45 -1.66
N VAL A 192 -6.26 -2.55 -1.79
CA VAL A 192 -7.15 -1.40 -2.03
C VAL A 192 -7.49 -0.82 -0.67
N THR A 193 -6.81 0.28 -0.29
CA THR A 193 -6.87 0.80 1.08
C THR A 193 -8.22 1.40 1.45
N ASN A 194 -8.96 1.88 0.46
CA ASN A 194 -10.35 2.32 0.61
C ASN A 194 -11.36 1.29 0.04
N SER A 195 -11.07 0.00 0.16
CA SER A 195 -11.92 -1.08 -0.36
C SER A 195 -13.35 -1.05 0.20
N GLY A 196 -13.58 -0.45 1.38
CA GLY A 196 -14.91 -0.23 1.93
C GLY A 196 -15.83 0.64 1.06
N ASP A 197 -15.26 1.48 0.18
CA ASP A 197 -16.01 2.32 -0.76
C ASP A 197 -16.46 1.53 -2.00
N TYR A 198 -15.96 0.30 -2.16
CA TYR A 198 -16.20 -0.58 -3.33
C TYR A 198 -16.76 -1.94 -2.91
N PRO A 199 -17.97 -2.01 -2.34
CA PRO A 199 -18.54 -3.28 -1.82
C PRO A 199 -18.77 -4.34 -2.89
N GLN A 200 -18.81 -3.95 -4.19
CA GLN A 200 -18.93 -4.87 -5.33
C GLN A 200 -17.60 -5.36 -5.88
N MET A 201 -16.46 -4.93 -5.31
CA MET A 201 -15.13 -5.33 -5.75
C MET A 201 -14.99 -6.85 -5.78
N LYS A 202 -14.50 -7.37 -6.89
CA LYS A 202 -14.25 -8.80 -7.10
C LYS A 202 -12.79 -9.04 -7.41
N LYS A 203 -12.24 -10.07 -6.80
CA LYS A 203 -10.87 -10.56 -7.05
C LYS A 203 -10.90 -11.74 -8.01
N ALA A 204 -9.90 -11.85 -8.88
CA ALA A 204 -9.71 -13.04 -9.69
C ALA A 204 -9.37 -14.26 -8.80
N ALA A 205 -9.67 -15.45 -9.30
CA ALA A 205 -9.25 -16.68 -8.65
C ALA A 205 -7.71 -16.84 -8.74
N ASP A 206 -7.16 -17.61 -7.81
CA ASP A 206 -5.74 -17.96 -7.79
C ASP A 206 -5.30 -18.63 -9.09
N GLY A 207 -4.08 -18.34 -9.50
CA GLY A 207 -3.52 -18.91 -10.72
C GLY A 207 -2.41 -18.07 -11.33
N ASP A 208 -1.89 -18.52 -12.45
CA ASP A 208 -0.83 -17.80 -13.16
C ASP A 208 -1.38 -16.53 -13.84
N VAL A 209 -0.66 -15.43 -13.64
CA VAL A 209 -1.00 -14.12 -14.22
C VAL A 209 0.18 -13.53 -14.98
N LYS A 210 -0.14 -12.79 -16.03
CA LYS A 210 0.80 -12.02 -16.82
C LYS A 210 0.66 -10.53 -16.57
N VAL A 211 1.79 -9.88 -16.33
CA VAL A 211 1.88 -8.44 -16.10
C VAL A 211 1.19 -7.64 -17.21
N ASN A 212 0.39 -6.66 -16.82
CA ASN A 212 -0.38 -5.76 -17.71
C ASN A 212 -1.35 -6.45 -18.71
N GLU A 213 -1.57 -7.76 -18.58
CA GLU A 213 -2.51 -8.51 -19.42
C GLU A 213 -3.69 -9.05 -18.61
N THR A 214 -3.43 -9.79 -17.53
CA THR A 214 -4.44 -10.51 -16.76
C THR A 214 -5.18 -9.59 -15.80
N PRO A 215 -6.52 -9.46 -15.88
CA PRO A 215 -7.31 -8.74 -14.87
C PRO A 215 -7.27 -9.48 -13.52
N ILE A 216 -7.01 -8.77 -12.43
CA ILE A 216 -6.88 -9.34 -11.08
C ILE A 216 -7.91 -8.79 -10.09
N ILE A 217 -8.38 -7.58 -10.29
CA ILE A 217 -9.47 -6.95 -9.50
C ILE A 217 -10.41 -6.22 -10.47
N SER A 218 -11.71 -6.28 -10.22
CA SER A 218 -12.74 -5.46 -10.87
C SER A 218 -13.57 -4.74 -9.82
N PHE A 219 -13.89 -3.50 -10.07
CA PHE A 219 -14.73 -2.65 -9.22
C PHE A 219 -16.19 -2.74 -9.60
#